data_10fd787f258ec1910d55085cacd3e374
#
_entry.id   10fd787f258ec1910d55085cacd3e374
#
_cell.length_a   1.000
_cell.length_b   1.000
_cell.length_c   1.000
_cell.angle_alpha   90.00
_cell.angle_beta   90.00
_cell.angle_gamma   90.00
#
_symmetry.space_group_name_H-M   'P 1'
#
loop_
_entity.id
_entity.type
_entity.pdbx_description
1 polymer ?
#
loop_
_entity_poly.entity_id
_entity_poly.type
_entity_poly.pdbx_seq_one_letter_code
_entity_poly.pdbx_strand_id
1 'polypeptide(L)'
;HMHFSGPIAMVIAGLLIGNQGTALAMSQKTRDHLEKFWELIDEILNSVLFMLIGLEVVFILQNTGSGVSLGHSVILILVVIALSVAARFCAIFLPMQIRALRSEVSRGTVPILTWAGIRGGISVALALSLPDSPERGILLLVTYCVVLFSVIVQGLTVERVIKRYFP
;
A
#
# COMPACT_ATOMS: atom_id res chain seq x y z
N HIS A 1 11.88 -2.60 -27.13
CA HIS A 1 12.34 -2.49 -25.75
C HIS A 1 11.28 -3.07 -24.82
N MET A 2 11.62 -4.18 -24.15
CA MET A 2 10.72 -4.77 -23.14
C MET A 2 10.83 -3.92 -21.86
N HIS A 3 9.80 -3.19 -21.52
CA HIS A 3 9.73 -2.39 -20.29
C HIS A 3 9.34 -3.30 -19.12
N PHE A 4 10.31 -3.89 -18.44
CA PHE A 4 10.05 -4.63 -17.21
C PHE A 4 9.84 -3.66 -16.04
N SER A 5 8.82 -3.94 -15.22
CA SER A 5 8.58 -3.16 -14.00
C SER A 5 9.63 -3.51 -12.95
N GLY A 6 10.48 -2.53 -12.59
CA GLY A 6 11.48 -2.68 -11.53
C GLY A 6 10.89 -3.18 -10.20
N PRO A 7 9.78 -2.60 -9.70
CA PRO A 7 9.12 -3.06 -8.48
C PRO A 7 8.69 -4.53 -8.52
N ILE A 8 8.14 -5.00 -9.64
CA ILE A 8 7.73 -6.41 -9.78
C ILE A 8 8.95 -7.33 -9.78
N ALA A 9 10.02 -6.95 -10.46
CA ALA A 9 11.27 -7.72 -10.46
C ALA A 9 11.85 -7.85 -9.04
N MET A 10 11.83 -6.78 -8.25
CA MET A 10 12.29 -6.81 -6.85
C MET A 10 11.41 -7.69 -5.96
N VAL A 11 10.10 -7.70 -6.16
CA VAL A 11 9.18 -8.61 -5.42
C VAL A 11 9.50 -10.07 -5.73
N ILE A 12 9.68 -10.41 -7.01
CA ILE A 12 10.01 -11.79 -7.42
C ILE A 12 11.35 -12.21 -6.83
N ALA A 13 12.37 -11.35 -6.93
CA ALA A 13 13.69 -11.61 -6.34
C ALA A 13 13.60 -11.82 -4.82
N GLY A 14 12.86 -10.96 -4.12
CA GLY A 14 12.66 -11.06 -2.67
C GLY A 14 11.96 -12.36 -2.26
N LEU A 15 10.93 -12.78 -3.00
CA LEU A 15 10.24 -14.06 -2.75
C LEU A 15 11.15 -15.28 -2.97
N LEU A 16 11.97 -15.26 -4.03
CA LEU A 16 12.90 -16.35 -4.31
C LEU A 16 13.99 -16.46 -3.24
N ILE A 17 14.58 -15.33 -2.86
CA ILE A 17 15.62 -15.28 -1.83
C ILE A 17 15.03 -15.66 -0.46
N GLY A 18 13.88 -15.09 -0.10
CA GLY A 18 13.24 -15.31 1.20
C GLY A 18 12.73 -16.73 1.40
N ASN A 19 12.26 -17.40 0.34
CA ASN A 19 11.69 -18.74 0.46
C ASN A 19 12.74 -19.87 0.40
N GLN A 20 13.57 -19.88 -0.63
CA GLN A 20 14.51 -20.98 -0.85
C GLN A 20 15.98 -20.60 -0.56
N GLY A 21 16.37 -19.35 -0.86
CA GLY A 21 17.76 -18.92 -0.72
C GLY A 21 18.25 -18.89 0.73
N THR A 22 17.42 -18.41 1.65
CA THR A 22 17.76 -18.35 3.08
C THR A 22 17.79 -19.71 3.74
N ALA A 23 16.89 -20.64 3.34
CA ALA A 23 16.83 -21.97 3.91
C ALA A 23 18.00 -22.87 3.51
N LEU A 24 18.52 -22.71 2.30
CA LEU A 24 19.54 -23.60 1.71
C LEU A 24 20.96 -23.05 1.80
N ALA A 25 21.16 -21.76 1.84
CA ALA A 25 22.48 -21.13 1.66
C ALA A 25 22.99 -20.35 2.88
N MET A 26 22.21 -20.16 3.94
CA MET A 26 22.59 -19.30 5.07
C MET A 26 22.55 -20.02 6.41
N SER A 27 23.55 -19.72 7.28
CA SER A 27 23.50 -20.14 8.68
C SER A 27 22.42 -19.34 9.43
N GLN A 28 21.87 -19.90 10.52
CA GLN A 28 20.85 -19.24 11.34
C GLN A 28 21.30 -17.85 11.79
N LYS A 29 22.54 -17.71 12.23
CA LYS A 29 23.09 -16.43 12.67
C LYS A 29 23.13 -15.37 11.55
N THR A 30 23.50 -15.78 10.33
CA THR A 30 23.50 -14.90 9.16
C THR A 30 22.09 -14.45 8.81
N ARG A 31 21.12 -15.35 8.89
CA ARG A 31 19.71 -15.07 8.66
C ARG A 31 19.16 -14.03 9.64
N ASP A 32 19.42 -14.21 10.94
CA ASP A 32 18.96 -13.27 11.98
C ASP A 32 19.56 -11.86 11.78
N HIS A 33 20.82 -11.75 11.36
CA HIS A 33 21.44 -10.47 11.03
C HIS A 33 20.86 -9.85 9.76
N LEU A 34 20.57 -10.65 8.75
CA LEU A 34 19.97 -10.19 7.50
C LEU A 34 18.54 -9.67 7.72
N GLU A 35 17.73 -10.39 8.50
CA GLU A 35 16.38 -9.97 8.84
C GLU A 35 16.38 -8.62 9.59
N LYS A 36 17.21 -8.47 10.61
CA LYS A 36 17.37 -7.19 11.34
C LYS A 36 17.86 -6.05 10.45
N PHE A 37 18.79 -6.33 9.54
CA PHE A 37 19.27 -5.33 8.59
C PHE A 37 18.13 -4.84 7.67
N TRP A 38 17.35 -5.76 7.12
CA TRP A 38 16.23 -5.39 6.24
C TRP A 38 15.12 -4.68 7.00
N GLU A 39 14.84 -5.06 8.24
CA GLU A 39 13.88 -4.37 9.10
C GLU A 39 14.28 -2.91 9.33
N LEU A 40 15.54 -2.63 9.65
CA LEU A 40 16.05 -1.27 9.80
C LEU A 40 15.99 -0.46 8.49
N ILE A 41 16.37 -1.07 7.37
CA ILE A 41 16.33 -0.40 6.06
C ILE A 41 14.89 -0.07 5.68
N ASP A 42 13.95 -0.98 5.90
CA ASP A 42 12.52 -0.76 5.62
C ASP A 42 11.96 0.41 6.47
N GLU A 43 12.29 0.47 7.75
CA GLU A 43 11.88 1.55 8.64
C GLU A 43 12.43 2.92 8.21
N ILE A 44 13.71 2.98 7.83
CA ILE A 44 14.35 4.21 7.33
C ILE A 44 13.71 4.63 6.01
N LEU A 45 13.56 3.72 5.05
CA LEU A 45 12.98 4.02 3.74
C LEU A 45 11.52 4.47 3.86
N ASN A 46 10.73 3.84 4.71
CA ASN A 46 9.35 4.26 4.98
C ASN A 46 9.31 5.67 5.59
N SER A 47 10.19 5.98 6.55
CA SER A 47 10.27 7.31 7.15
C SER A 47 10.61 8.39 6.11
N VAL A 48 11.57 8.12 5.23
CA VAL A 48 11.93 9.03 4.13
C VAL A 48 10.77 9.21 3.16
N LEU A 49 10.09 8.13 2.78
CA LEU A 49 8.93 8.19 1.89
C LEU A 49 7.79 9.02 2.48
N PHE A 50 7.46 8.84 3.77
CA PHE A 50 6.42 9.63 4.42
C PHE A 50 6.80 11.11 4.54
N MET A 51 8.08 11.41 4.78
CA MET A 51 8.58 12.79 4.75
C MET A 51 8.41 13.41 3.36
N LEU A 52 8.78 12.71 2.30
CA LEU A 52 8.61 13.17 0.92
C LEU A 52 7.13 13.39 0.56
N ILE A 53 6.24 12.47 0.96
CA ILE A 53 4.79 12.63 0.80
C ILE A 53 4.32 13.90 1.50
N GLY A 54 4.74 14.15 2.73
CA GLY A 54 4.38 15.35 3.48
C GLY A 54 4.81 16.64 2.78
N LEU A 55 6.03 16.69 2.26
CA LEU A 55 6.54 17.85 1.51
C LEU A 55 5.74 18.09 0.22
N GLU A 56 5.45 17.03 -0.52
CA GLU A 56 4.73 17.14 -1.80
C GLU A 56 3.27 17.58 -1.58
N VAL A 57 2.61 17.11 -0.54
CA VAL A 57 1.26 17.57 -0.18
C VAL A 57 1.26 19.09 0.09
N VAL A 58 2.25 19.59 0.83
CA VAL A 58 2.39 21.03 1.08
C VAL A 58 2.61 21.81 -0.21
N PHE A 59 3.46 21.29 -1.10
CA PHE A 59 3.72 21.89 -2.41
C PHE A 59 2.46 21.95 -3.29
N ILE A 60 1.70 20.86 -3.36
CA ILE A 60 0.44 20.80 -4.09
C ILE A 60 -0.57 21.80 -3.53
N LEU A 61 -0.75 21.85 -2.20
CA LEU A 61 -1.68 22.78 -1.55
C LEU A 61 -1.33 24.24 -1.82
N GLN A 62 -0.05 24.59 -1.88
CA GLN A 62 0.40 25.94 -2.18
C GLN A 62 0.20 26.32 -3.66
N ASN A 63 0.38 25.36 -4.58
CA ASN A 63 0.30 25.60 -6.02
C ASN A 63 -1.11 25.38 -6.61
N THR A 64 -2.02 24.71 -5.89
CA THR A 64 -3.41 24.54 -6.31
C THR A 64 -4.22 25.80 -6.00
N GLY A 65 -3.72 26.94 -6.46
CA GLY A 65 -4.42 28.22 -6.40
C GLY A 65 -5.56 28.26 -7.40
N SER A 66 -6.79 28.32 -6.91
CA SER A 66 -7.94 29.03 -7.51
C SER A 66 -8.63 28.47 -8.76
N GLY A 67 -8.52 27.19 -9.11
CA GLY A 67 -9.26 26.67 -10.29
C GLY A 67 -10.19 25.48 -10.03
N VAL A 68 -9.97 24.71 -8.97
CA VAL A 68 -10.76 23.50 -8.69
C VAL A 68 -11.71 23.80 -7.53
N SER A 69 -13.01 23.68 -7.76
CA SER A 69 -14.02 23.80 -6.70
C SER A 69 -13.71 22.80 -5.60
N LEU A 70 -13.37 23.28 -4.40
CA LEU A 70 -13.02 22.46 -3.23
C LEU A 70 -14.04 21.35 -2.99
N GLY A 71 -15.33 21.61 -3.23
CA GLY A 71 -16.38 20.61 -3.06
C GLY A 71 -16.25 19.43 -4.03
N HIS A 72 -15.95 19.68 -5.29
CA HIS A 72 -15.78 18.60 -6.28
C HIS A 72 -14.55 17.75 -5.99
N SER A 73 -13.45 18.35 -5.54
CA SER A 73 -12.24 17.62 -5.17
C SER A 73 -12.45 16.72 -3.96
N VAL A 74 -13.15 17.20 -2.94
CA VAL A 74 -13.45 16.41 -1.75
C VAL A 74 -14.35 15.21 -2.09
N ILE A 75 -15.40 15.41 -2.89
CA ILE A 75 -16.28 14.33 -3.32
C ILE A 75 -15.48 13.29 -4.12
N LEU A 76 -14.66 13.72 -5.06
CA LEU A 76 -13.82 12.82 -5.86
C LEU A 76 -12.89 11.98 -4.98
N ILE A 77 -12.20 12.58 -4.02
CA ILE A 77 -11.33 11.89 -3.07
C ILE A 77 -12.11 10.84 -2.27
N LEU A 78 -13.27 11.21 -1.72
CA LEU A 78 -14.11 10.28 -0.95
C LEU A 78 -14.59 9.09 -1.82
N VAL A 79 -15.01 9.36 -3.06
CA VAL A 79 -15.42 8.31 -3.99
C VAL A 79 -14.26 7.37 -4.31
N VAL A 80 -13.06 7.89 -4.57
CA VAL A 80 -11.89 7.05 -4.87
C VAL A 80 -11.45 6.23 -3.66
N ILE A 81 -11.51 6.78 -2.45
CA ILE A 81 -11.25 6.03 -1.22
C ILE A 81 -12.26 4.88 -1.08
N ALA A 82 -13.56 5.17 -1.20
CA ALA A 82 -14.60 4.15 -1.11
C ALA A 82 -14.45 3.06 -2.18
N LEU A 83 -14.17 3.46 -3.42
CA LEU A 83 -13.94 2.55 -4.54
C LEU A 83 -12.69 1.68 -4.31
N SER A 84 -11.62 2.25 -3.77
CA SER A 84 -10.40 1.53 -3.43
C SER A 84 -10.62 0.43 -2.39
N VAL A 85 -11.38 0.73 -1.34
CA VAL A 85 -11.75 -0.25 -0.30
C VAL A 85 -12.71 -1.31 -0.86
N ALA A 86 -13.70 -0.90 -1.65
CA ALA A 86 -14.64 -1.82 -2.30
C ALA A 86 -13.96 -2.77 -3.28
N ALA A 87 -13.07 -2.25 -4.13
CA ALA A 87 -12.29 -3.07 -5.07
C ALA A 87 -11.44 -4.11 -4.34
N ARG A 88 -10.83 -3.74 -3.21
CA ARG A 88 -10.07 -4.66 -2.38
C ARG A 88 -10.95 -5.72 -1.73
N PHE A 89 -12.11 -5.33 -1.20
CA PHE A 89 -13.09 -6.27 -0.69
C PHE A 89 -13.48 -7.28 -1.75
N CYS A 90 -13.82 -6.84 -2.96
CA CYS A 90 -14.15 -7.72 -4.08
C CYS A 90 -12.98 -8.64 -4.46
N ALA A 91 -11.75 -8.11 -4.51
CA ALA A 91 -10.56 -8.89 -4.85
C ALA A 91 -10.26 -10.02 -3.85
N ILE A 92 -10.64 -9.86 -2.58
CA ILE A 92 -10.48 -10.88 -1.54
C ILE A 92 -11.71 -11.80 -1.51
N PHE A 93 -12.91 -11.23 -1.61
CA PHE A 93 -14.16 -11.97 -1.51
C PHE A 93 -14.39 -12.94 -2.67
N LEU A 94 -14.09 -12.51 -3.91
CA LEU A 94 -14.30 -13.33 -5.11
C LEU A 94 -13.53 -14.66 -5.08
N PRO A 95 -12.21 -14.70 -4.82
CA PRO A 95 -11.49 -15.96 -4.73
C PRO A 95 -11.98 -16.85 -3.57
N MET A 96 -12.42 -16.24 -2.47
CA MET A 96 -12.93 -16.99 -1.30
C MET A 96 -14.29 -17.66 -1.53
N GLN A 97 -15.01 -17.27 -2.58
CA GLN A 97 -16.22 -17.99 -3.02
C GLN A 97 -15.90 -19.31 -3.71
N ILE A 98 -14.66 -19.50 -4.15
CA ILE A 98 -14.22 -20.78 -4.72
C ILE A 98 -14.21 -21.80 -3.58
N ARG A 99 -15.01 -22.85 -3.74
CA ARG A 99 -15.32 -23.86 -2.73
C ARG A 99 -14.09 -24.52 -2.07
N ALA A 100 -12.99 -24.62 -2.80
CA ALA A 100 -11.74 -25.19 -2.31
C ALA A 100 -11.01 -24.32 -1.28
N LEU A 101 -11.16 -22.99 -1.37
CA LEU A 101 -10.55 -22.02 -0.45
C LEU A 101 -11.42 -21.74 0.79
N ARG A 102 -12.73 -22.04 0.71
CA ARG A 102 -13.69 -21.73 1.77
C ARG A 102 -13.57 -22.67 2.99
N SER A 103 -13.07 -23.88 2.82
CA SER A 103 -13.00 -24.87 3.90
C SER A 103 -11.95 -24.57 4.98
N GLU A 104 -10.93 -23.76 4.65
CA GLU A 104 -9.81 -23.46 5.56
C GLU A 104 -9.83 -22.04 6.12
N VAL A 105 -10.80 -21.19 5.70
CA VAL A 105 -10.80 -19.77 6.02
C VAL A 105 -11.73 -19.46 7.18
N SER A 106 -11.18 -18.88 8.25
CA SER A 106 -11.92 -18.37 9.40
C SER A 106 -12.86 -17.21 9.00
N ARG A 107 -14.01 -17.09 9.68
CA ARG A 107 -15.03 -16.04 9.42
C ARG A 107 -14.51 -14.60 9.51
N GLY A 108 -13.39 -14.38 10.20
CA GLY A 108 -12.74 -13.05 10.34
C GLY A 108 -11.74 -12.70 9.24
N THR A 109 -11.35 -13.64 8.38
CA THR A 109 -10.24 -13.44 7.42
C THR A 109 -10.54 -12.38 6.36
N VAL A 110 -11.75 -12.38 5.78
CA VAL A 110 -12.13 -11.42 4.73
C VAL A 110 -12.09 -9.97 5.23
N PRO A 111 -12.78 -9.60 6.32
CA PRO A 111 -12.75 -8.22 6.80
C PRO A 111 -11.34 -7.79 7.26
N ILE A 112 -10.57 -8.68 7.89
CA ILE A 112 -9.21 -8.36 8.32
C ILE A 112 -8.30 -8.11 7.11
N LEU A 113 -8.26 -8.99 6.12
CA LEU A 113 -7.44 -8.81 4.92
C LEU A 113 -7.86 -7.59 4.10
N THR A 114 -9.16 -7.29 4.04
CA THR A 114 -9.66 -6.09 3.38
C THR A 114 -9.15 -4.84 4.07
N TRP A 115 -9.24 -4.79 5.40
CA TRP A 115 -8.85 -3.62 6.18
C TRP A 115 -7.34 -3.49 6.35
N ALA A 116 -6.62 -4.59 6.54
CA ALA A 116 -5.16 -4.63 6.66
C ALA A 116 -4.41 -4.30 5.37
N GLY A 117 -5.14 -4.07 4.30
CA GLY A 117 -4.57 -3.69 3.00
C GLY A 117 -4.05 -2.27 2.92
N ILE A 118 -3.20 -1.91 3.83
CA ILE A 118 -2.60 -0.58 3.90
C ILE A 118 -1.78 -0.31 2.63
N ARG A 119 -2.10 0.79 1.95
CA ARG A 119 -1.30 1.28 0.82
C ARG A 119 -0.17 2.13 1.35
N GLY A 120 1.06 1.80 0.95
CA GLY A 120 2.27 2.48 1.39
C GLY A 120 2.87 3.42 0.35
N GLY A 121 4.09 3.90 0.62
CA GLY A 121 4.84 4.84 -0.18
C GLY A 121 5.13 4.40 -1.62
N ILE A 122 5.13 3.09 -1.92
CA ILE A 122 5.32 2.58 -3.28
C ILE A 122 4.26 3.13 -4.24
N SER A 123 3.00 3.26 -3.80
CA SER A 123 1.93 3.83 -4.63
C SER A 123 2.22 5.28 -4.99
N VAL A 124 2.82 6.03 -4.08
CA VAL A 124 3.23 7.43 -4.29
C VAL A 124 4.44 7.50 -5.23
N ALA A 125 5.45 6.66 -5.01
CA ALA A 125 6.63 6.61 -5.89
C ALA A 125 6.24 6.28 -7.33
N LEU A 126 5.28 5.36 -7.55
CA LEU A 126 4.75 5.04 -8.86
C LEU A 126 3.97 6.23 -9.46
N ALA A 127 3.17 6.95 -8.66
CA ALA A 127 2.46 8.13 -9.13
C ALA A 127 3.41 9.27 -9.51
N LEU A 128 4.50 9.46 -8.76
CA LEU A 128 5.55 10.43 -9.08
C LEU A 128 6.32 10.08 -10.35
N SER A 129 6.43 8.81 -10.70
CA SER A 129 7.09 8.34 -11.93
C SER A 129 6.27 8.53 -13.20
N LEU A 130 5.02 9.01 -13.09
CA LEU A 130 4.19 9.30 -14.24
C LEU A 130 4.79 10.45 -15.07
N PRO A 131 4.75 10.34 -16.41
CA PRO A 131 5.17 11.41 -17.28
C PRO A 131 4.30 12.66 -17.09
N ASP A 132 4.84 13.83 -17.42
CA ASP A 132 4.12 15.09 -17.31
C ASP A 132 2.89 15.08 -18.23
N SER A 133 1.73 15.14 -17.60
CA SER A 133 0.42 15.20 -18.25
C SER A 133 -0.48 16.20 -17.50
N PRO A 134 -1.49 16.79 -18.16
CA PRO A 134 -2.44 17.70 -17.51
C PRO A 134 -3.14 17.07 -16.28
N GLU A 135 -3.35 15.77 -16.31
CA GLU A 135 -4.03 15.01 -15.25
C GLU A 135 -3.11 14.58 -14.10
N ARG A 136 -1.78 14.68 -14.28
CA ARG A 136 -0.79 14.23 -13.28
C ARG A 136 -1.03 14.83 -11.90
N GLY A 137 -1.33 16.14 -11.84
CA GLY A 137 -1.58 16.84 -10.58
C GLY A 137 -2.77 16.26 -9.80
N ILE A 138 -3.87 15.96 -10.50
CA ILE A 138 -5.07 15.37 -9.90
C ILE A 138 -4.78 13.93 -9.46
N LEU A 139 -4.07 13.14 -10.28
CA LEU A 139 -3.71 11.76 -9.95
C LEU A 139 -2.79 11.70 -8.73
N LEU A 140 -1.81 12.60 -8.63
CA LEU A 140 -0.95 12.73 -7.46
C LEU A 140 -1.78 13.08 -6.22
N LEU A 141 -2.60 14.13 -6.28
CA LEU A 141 -3.43 14.54 -5.15
C LEU A 141 -4.31 13.40 -4.64
N VAL A 142 -5.01 12.71 -5.53
CA VAL A 142 -5.88 11.58 -5.19
C VAL A 142 -5.08 10.43 -4.58
N THR A 143 -3.93 10.10 -5.17
CA THR A 143 -3.05 9.04 -4.65
C THR A 143 -2.56 9.37 -3.23
N TYR A 144 -2.13 10.61 -2.99
CA TYR A 144 -1.72 11.04 -1.65
C TYR A 144 -2.86 10.94 -0.63
N CYS A 145 -4.05 11.41 -0.98
CA CYS A 145 -5.21 11.33 -0.09
C CYS A 145 -5.57 9.87 0.25
N VAL A 146 -5.53 8.97 -0.73
CA VAL A 146 -5.77 7.53 -0.52
C VAL A 146 -4.71 6.91 0.37
N VAL A 147 -3.43 7.25 0.17
CA VAL A 147 -2.33 6.74 1.01
C VAL A 147 -2.41 7.28 2.42
N LEU A 148 -2.66 8.59 2.61
CA LEU A 148 -2.86 9.18 3.93
C LEU A 148 -4.04 8.55 4.68
N PHE A 149 -5.17 8.37 4.01
CA PHE A 149 -6.31 7.64 4.59
C PHE A 149 -5.92 6.22 5.00
N SER A 150 -5.22 5.51 4.13
CA SER A 150 -4.81 4.14 4.39
C SER A 150 -3.87 4.05 5.60
N VAL A 151 -2.86 4.90 5.66
CA VAL A 151 -1.88 4.87 6.76
C VAL A 151 -2.51 5.34 8.07
N ILE A 152 -3.24 6.46 8.07
CA ILE A 152 -3.79 7.04 9.30
C ILE A 152 -5.02 6.26 9.76
N VAL A 153 -6.03 6.09 8.89
CA VAL A 153 -7.30 5.50 9.31
C VAL A 153 -7.20 3.98 9.39
N GLN A 154 -6.78 3.32 8.33
CA GLN A 154 -6.67 1.86 8.33
C GLN A 154 -5.54 1.39 9.25
N GLY A 155 -4.36 2.03 9.23
CA GLY A 155 -3.24 1.69 10.08
C GLY A 155 -3.55 1.76 11.57
N LEU A 156 -4.15 2.86 12.04
CA LEU A 156 -4.51 3.03 13.46
C LEU A 156 -5.70 2.19 13.90
N THR A 157 -6.53 1.73 12.98
CA THR A 157 -7.73 0.96 13.31
C THR A 157 -7.59 -0.55 13.07
N VAL A 158 -6.55 -1.00 12.37
CA VAL A 158 -6.35 -2.41 12.03
C VAL A 158 -6.30 -3.30 13.27
N GLU A 159 -5.62 -2.86 14.33
CA GLU A 159 -5.54 -3.58 15.60
C GLU A 159 -6.92 -3.80 16.24
N ARG A 160 -7.79 -2.77 16.18
CA ARG A 160 -9.16 -2.89 16.69
C ARG A 160 -9.99 -3.87 15.89
N VAL A 161 -9.78 -3.91 14.57
CA VAL A 161 -10.46 -4.87 13.69
C VAL A 161 -10.00 -6.29 13.99
N ILE A 162 -8.69 -6.50 14.17
CA ILE A 162 -8.14 -7.82 14.52
C ILE A 162 -8.71 -8.31 15.86
N LYS A 163 -8.65 -7.48 16.90
CA LYS A 163 -9.16 -7.83 18.25
C LYS A 163 -10.66 -8.12 18.27
N ARG A 164 -11.44 -7.62 17.32
CA ARG A 164 -12.87 -7.90 17.21
C ARG A 164 -13.18 -9.31 16.70
N TYR A 165 -12.30 -9.88 15.88
CA TYR A 165 -12.50 -11.19 15.26
C TYR A 165 -11.65 -12.29 15.89
N PHE A 166 -10.56 -11.91 16.54
CA PHE A 166 -9.66 -12.79 17.28
C PHE A 166 -9.35 -12.14 18.65
N PRO A 167 -10.28 -12.35 19.63
CA PRO A 167 -10.13 -11.82 20.99
C PRO A 167 -8.97 -12.49 21.76
#